data_2a29f91dbfdb1ac8bbb9364e64bad8ca
#
_entry.id   2a29f91dbfdb1ac8bbb9364e64bad8ca
#
_cell.length_a   1.000
_cell.length_b   1.000
_cell.length_c   1.000
_cell.angle_alpha   90.00
_cell.angle_beta   90.00
_cell.angle_gamma   90.00
#
_symmetry.space_group_name_H-M   'P 1'
#
loop_
_entity.id
_entity.type
_entity.pdbx_description
1 polymer ?
#
loop_
_entity_poly.entity_id
_entity_poly.type
_entity_poly.pdbx_seq_one_letter_code
_entity_poly.pdbx_strand_id
1 'polypeptide(L)'
;WAFHYYSWMVFSKPTIQTINYLLELRNRSNRPLWLGEVGENSNEWFMEVRSLMETFDIGWAWWNHKKIGSIKGPLISMMDPVYREILDYWSGTAPKPSLEKSMLGLNNMLENLMIENCQVEKGVVASLLDDNYKIKNVPYDIYNIPGELSLVNYDIGAQGIAYFDYDIADYRNTGPDFKPWNLGWSYRNDGVDIETSTDQSI
;
A
#
# COMPACT_ATOMS: atom_id res chain seq x y z
N TRP A 1 21.32 14.10 5.43
CA TRP A 1 21.53 12.91 4.60
C TRP A 1 20.17 12.34 4.20
N ALA A 2 19.94 12.08 2.91
CA ALA A 2 18.77 11.39 2.41
C ALA A 2 19.11 9.92 2.09
N PHE A 3 18.15 9.02 2.37
CA PHE A 3 18.25 7.61 2.04
C PHE A 3 16.86 7.08 1.62
N HIS A 4 16.81 5.93 0.97
CA HIS A 4 15.59 5.21 0.63
C HIS A 4 15.56 3.88 1.35
N TYR A 5 14.37 3.42 1.76
CA TYR A 5 14.21 2.17 2.47
C TYR A 5 13.00 1.40 1.95
N TYR A 6 13.29 0.28 1.31
CA TYR A 6 12.29 -0.66 0.82
C TYR A 6 12.64 -2.07 1.28
N SER A 7 11.65 -2.87 1.55
CA SER A 7 11.83 -4.25 2.04
C SER A 7 11.12 -5.30 1.18
N TRP A 8 10.96 -5.02 -0.11
CA TRP A 8 10.29 -5.92 -1.04
C TRP A 8 11.23 -6.98 -1.66
N MET A 9 12.53 -6.86 -1.49
CA MET A 9 13.51 -7.86 -1.96
C MET A 9 14.22 -8.60 -0.83
N VAL A 10 14.38 -7.98 0.33
CA VAL A 10 15.07 -8.55 1.50
C VAL A 10 14.19 -8.29 2.72
N PHE A 11 13.44 -9.28 3.10
CA PHE A 11 12.31 -9.14 3.99
C PHE A 11 12.76 -9.18 5.43
N SER A 12 12.97 -8.04 5.96
CA SER A 12 13.10 -7.87 7.39
C SER A 12 12.10 -6.82 7.88
N LYS A 13 11.49 -7.13 9.01
CA LYS A 13 10.80 -6.14 9.80
C LYS A 13 11.75 -4.98 10.04
N PRO A 14 11.31 -3.72 9.85
CA PRO A 14 12.15 -2.57 10.14
C PRO A 14 12.52 -2.57 11.64
N THR A 15 13.81 -2.48 11.91
CA THR A 15 14.37 -2.49 13.27
C THR A 15 15.47 -1.45 13.39
N ILE A 16 15.84 -1.14 14.65
CA ILE A 16 16.97 -0.25 14.88
C ILE A 16 18.27 -0.76 14.24
N GLN A 17 18.46 -2.08 14.18
CA GLN A 17 19.64 -2.67 13.56
C GLN A 17 19.75 -2.33 12.08
N THR A 18 18.63 -2.23 11.38
CA THR A 18 18.61 -1.92 9.94
C THR A 18 19.02 -0.47 9.63
N ILE A 19 18.89 0.44 10.61
CA ILE A 19 19.22 1.87 10.44
C ILE A 19 20.38 2.34 11.31
N ASN A 20 20.97 1.49 12.15
CA ASN A 20 21.99 1.89 13.12
C ASN A 20 23.17 2.63 12.47
N TYR A 21 23.65 2.15 11.32
CA TYR A 21 24.74 2.79 10.60
C TYR A 21 24.39 4.23 10.13
N LEU A 22 23.12 4.51 9.85
CA LEU A 22 22.65 5.85 9.51
C LEU A 22 22.61 6.76 10.73
N LEU A 23 22.20 6.21 11.90
CA LEU A 23 22.22 6.94 13.17
C LEU A 23 23.65 7.31 13.57
N GLU A 24 24.61 6.40 13.40
CA GLU A 24 26.03 6.66 13.61
C GLU A 24 26.55 7.74 12.63
N LEU A 25 26.15 7.67 11.35
CA LEU A 25 26.49 8.68 10.36
C LEU A 25 25.95 10.06 10.75
N ARG A 26 24.69 10.14 11.18
CA ARG A 26 24.04 11.35 11.70
C ARG A 26 24.86 11.95 12.84
N ASN A 27 25.17 11.13 13.85
CA ASN A 27 25.88 11.59 15.04
C ASN A 27 27.30 12.10 14.72
N ARG A 28 28.02 11.38 13.85
CA ARG A 28 29.38 11.75 13.45
C ARG A 28 29.43 12.99 12.58
N SER A 29 28.44 13.18 11.69
CA SER A 29 28.41 14.31 10.76
C SER A 29 27.66 15.52 11.28
N ASN A 30 26.93 15.37 12.39
CA ASN A 30 26.01 16.38 12.93
C ASN A 30 25.02 16.91 11.85
N ARG A 31 24.44 16.00 11.07
CA ARG A 31 23.49 16.31 9.99
C ARG A 31 22.22 15.50 10.17
N PRO A 32 21.02 16.09 9.91
CA PRO A 32 19.77 15.36 9.98
C PRO A 32 19.71 14.23 8.95
N LEU A 33 18.89 13.22 9.23
CA LEU A 33 18.50 12.17 8.31
C LEU A 33 17.13 12.48 7.70
N TRP A 34 16.92 12.04 6.47
CA TRP A 34 15.67 12.11 5.75
C TRP A 34 15.43 10.83 4.96
N LEU A 35 14.33 10.13 5.25
CA LEU A 35 13.89 8.99 4.45
C LEU A 35 13.14 9.52 3.22
N GLY A 36 13.83 9.61 2.09
CA GLY A 36 13.34 10.25 0.86
C GLY A 36 12.31 9.44 0.10
N GLU A 37 12.38 8.10 0.21
CA GLU A 37 11.40 7.19 -0.35
C GLU A 37 11.23 5.95 0.51
N VAL A 38 9.97 5.56 0.73
CA VAL A 38 9.58 4.34 1.44
C VAL A 38 8.17 3.94 1.04
N GLY A 39 7.88 2.64 0.93
CA GLY A 39 6.56 2.14 0.57
C GLY A 39 6.58 0.73 0.02
N GLU A 40 5.55 0.37 -0.73
CA GLU A 40 5.41 -0.88 -1.49
C GLU A 40 5.43 -2.16 -0.66
N ASN A 41 4.77 -2.15 0.49
CA ASN A 41 4.67 -3.29 1.40
C ASN A 41 3.26 -3.34 2.03
N SER A 42 3.09 -4.10 3.13
CA SER A 42 1.85 -4.20 3.89
C SER A 42 1.62 -3.02 4.84
N ASN A 43 0.39 -2.84 5.29
CA ASN A 43 0.02 -1.82 6.27
C ASN A 43 0.79 -1.98 7.60
N GLU A 44 1.00 -3.22 8.06
CA GLU A 44 1.81 -3.51 9.24
C GLU A 44 3.25 -3.00 9.07
N TRP A 45 3.87 -3.28 7.94
CA TRP A 45 5.21 -2.82 7.63
C TRP A 45 5.27 -1.29 7.56
N PHE A 46 4.25 -0.66 6.96
CA PHE A 46 4.16 0.80 6.86
C PHE A 46 4.16 1.45 8.23
N MET A 47 3.29 0.99 9.11
CA MET A 47 3.18 1.47 10.46
C MET A 47 4.50 1.29 11.24
N GLU A 48 5.20 0.16 11.07
CA GLU A 48 6.46 -0.10 11.76
C GLU A 48 7.59 0.80 11.28
N VAL A 49 7.72 1.03 9.95
CA VAL A 49 8.70 1.98 9.41
C VAL A 49 8.41 3.38 9.91
N ARG A 50 7.15 3.83 9.83
CA ARG A 50 6.76 5.13 10.37
C ARG A 50 7.18 5.27 11.85
N SER A 51 6.76 4.32 12.66
CA SER A 51 7.07 4.33 14.11
C SER A 51 8.58 4.37 14.38
N LEU A 52 9.36 3.61 13.60
CA LEU A 52 10.81 3.60 13.73
C LEU A 52 11.43 4.96 13.36
N MET A 53 11.00 5.56 12.25
CA MET A 53 11.52 6.86 11.82
C MET A 53 11.19 7.96 12.83
N GLU A 54 9.95 8.02 13.29
CA GLU A 54 9.49 9.00 14.27
C GLU A 54 10.20 8.84 15.64
N THR A 55 10.45 7.60 16.07
CA THR A 55 11.23 7.33 17.31
C THR A 55 12.63 7.94 17.29
N PHE A 56 13.22 8.08 16.11
CA PHE A 56 14.57 8.62 15.94
C PHE A 56 14.61 10.02 15.32
N ASP A 57 13.50 10.74 15.30
CA ASP A 57 13.39 12.09 14.70
C ASP A 57 13.89 12.12 13.26
N ILE A 58 13.52 11.13 12.45
CA ILE A 58 13.82 11.04 11.03
C ILE A 58 12.56 11.40 10.25
N GLY A 59 12.62 12.50 9.50
CA GLY A 59 11.54 12.86 8.56
C GLY A 59 11.45 11.85 7.42
N TRP A 60 10.25 11.61 6.89
CA TRP A 60 10.02 10.63 5.85
C TRP A 60 9.07 11.12 4.77
N ALA A 61 9.21 10.56 3.56
CA ALA A 61 8.34 10.79 2.42
C ALA A 61 7.87 9.45 1.84
N TRP A 62 6.55 9.36 1.63
CA TRP A 62 5.93 8.13 1.16
C TRP A 62 5.98 8.00 -0.36
N TRP A 63 6.40 6.84 -0.88
CA TRP A 63 6.41 6.50 -2.28
C TRP A 63 5.32 5.49 -2.61
N ASN A 64 4.38 5.88 -3.42
CA ASN A 64 3.96 7.24 -3.77
C ASN A 64 2.56 7.44 -3.22
N HIS A 65 2.14 8.68 -3.05
CA HIS A 65 0.83 8.99 -2.47
C HIS A 65 -0.35 8.51 -3.33
N LYS A 66 -0.13 8.19 -4.61
CA LYS A 66 -1.14 7.77 -5.57
C LYS A 66 -0.60 6.67 -6.48
N LYS A 67 -1.35 5.59 -6.67
CA LYS A 67 -1.01 4.48 -7.57
C LYS A 67 -2.18 4.14 -8.50
N ILE A 68 -1.87 3.72 -9.71
CA ILE A 68 -2.89 3.25 -10.66
C ILE A 68 -3.14 1.77 -10.42
N GLY A 69 -4.38 1.43 -10.02
CA GLY A 69 -4.83 0.06 -9.84
C GLY A 69 -4.07 -0.74 -8.76
N SER A 70 -3.51 -0.06 -7.76
CA SER A 70 -2.73 -0.72 -6.69
C SER A 70 -3.17 -0.24 -5.31
N ILE A 71 -3.44 -1.19 -4.43
CA ILE A 71 -3.85 -0.96 -3.03
C ILE A 71 -2.69 -0.60 -2.09
N LYS A 72 -1.45 -0.58 -2.56
CA LYS A 72 -0.24 -0.29 -1.77
C LYS A 72 0.05 1.19 -1.59
N GLY A 73 -0.87 2.06 -1.90
CA GLY A 73 -0.75 3.50 -1.73
C GLY A 73 -1.99 4.10 -1.10
N PRO A 74 -1.90 5.29 -0.50
CA PRO A 74 -3.06 5.93 0.15
C PRO A 74 -4.20 6.25 -0.81
N LEU A 75 -3.89 6.51 -2.08
CA LEU A 75 -4.87 6.82 -3.12
C LEU A 75 -4.71 5.87 -4.30
N ILE A 76 -5.84 5.33 -4.77
CA ILE A 76 -5.90 4.45 -5.94
C ILE A 76 -6.63 5.19 -7.06
N SER A 77 -5.93 5.42 -8.17
CA SER A 77 -6.53 5.88 -9.42
C SER A 77 -6.92 4.68 -10.26
N MET A 78 -8.11 4.69 -10.84
CA MET A 78 -8.56 3.61 -11.70
C MET A 78 -7.95 3.72 -13.09
N MET A 79 -7.49 2.58 -13.62
CA MET A 79 -7.01 2.51 -15.00
C MET A 79 -8.16 2.71 -15.98
N ASP A 80 -8.04 3.70 -16.85
CA ASP A 80 -9.01 3.87 -17.95
C ASP A 80 -8.79 2.81 -19.03
N PRO A 81 -9.84 2.12 -19.52
CA PRO A 81 -9.70 1.09 -20.54
C PRO A 81 -9.13 1.59 -21.87
N VAL A 82 -9.46 2.82 -22.28
CA VAL A 82 -8.96 3.40 -23.53
C VAL A 82 -7.48 3.80 -23.39
N TYR A 83 -7.09 4.29 -22.19
CA TYR A 83 -5.68 4.54 -21.88
C TYR A 83 -4.87 3.23 -21.86
N ARG A 84 -5.46 2.12 -21.38
CA ARG A 84 -4.84 0.79 -21.40
C ARG A 84 -4.42 0.39 -22.82
N GLU A 85 -5.21 0.68 -23.84
CA GLU A 85 -4.84 0.36 -25.22
C GLU A 85 -3.58 1.10 -25.71
N ILE A 86 -3.33 2.31 -25.19
CA ILE A 86 -2.09 3.04 -25.48
C ILE A 86 -0.89 2.30 -24.87
N LEU A 87 -1.03 1.83 -23.61
CA LEU A 87 0.03 1.06 -22.93
C LEU A 87 0.28 -0.28 -23.62
N ASP A 88 -0.77 -0.97 -24.07
CA ASP A 88 -0.67 -2.23 -24.79
C ASP A 88 0.03 -2.03 -26.15
N TYR A 89 -0.23 -0.91 -26.85
CA TYR A 89 0.54 -0.54 -28.03
C TYR A 89 2.01 -0.31 -27.71
N TRP A 90 2.32 0.44 -26.65
CA TRP A 90 3.71 0.69 -26.27
C TRP A 90 4.45 -0.58 -25.83
N SER A 91 3.76 -1.53 -25.22
CA SER A 91 4.32 -2.84 -24.89
C SER A 91 4.45 -3.80 -26.09
N GLY A 92 3.93 -3.42 -27.27
CA GLY A 92 3.95 -4.23 -28.48
C GLY A 92 2.87 -5.34 -28.55
N THR A 93 1.88 -5.30 -27.65
CA THR A 93 0.82 -6.32 -27.55
C THR A 93 -0.46 -5.95 -28.31
N ALA A 94 -0.60 -4.69 -28.75
CA ALA A 94 -1.75 -4.20 -29.50
C ALA A 94 -1.35 -3.27 -30.65
N PRO A 95 -2.20 -3.10 -31.68
CA PRO A 95 -1.98 -2.15 -32.75
C PRO A 95 -2.06 -0.70 -32.26
N LYS A 96 -1.41 0.21 -32.99
CA LYS A 96 -1.43 1.65 -32.66
C LYS A 96 -2.86 2.21 -32.69
N PRO A 97 -3.35 2.79 -31.58
CA PRO A 97 -4.66 3.45 -31.59
C PRO A 97 -4.66 4.73 -32.43
N SER A 98 -5.83 5.16 -32.89
CA SER A 98 -5.98 6.44 -33.59
C SER A 98 -5.61 7.62 -32.68
N LEU A 99 -5.31 8.77 -33.27
CA LEU A 99 -5.03 9.99 -32.50
C LEU A 99 -6.21 10.38 -31.61
N GLU A 100 -7.43 10.34 -32.17
CA GLU A 100 -8.67 10.66 -31.42
C GLU A 100 -8.83 9.74 -30.20
N LYS A 101 -8.68 8.44 -30.39
CA LYS A 101 -8.76 7.45 -29.31
C LYS A 101 -7.65 7.65 -28.27
N SER A 102 -6.43 7.97 -28.71
CA SER A 102 -5.33 8.26 -27.80
C SER A 102 -5.60 9.50 -26.95
N MET A 103 -6.12 10.57 -27.55
CA MET A 103 -6.48 11.79 -26.82
C MET A 103 -7.60 11.56 -25.83
N LEU A 104 -8.62 10.73 -26.20
CA LEU A 104 -9.69 10.35 -25.28
C LEU A 104 -9.13 9.59 -24.06
N GLY A 105 -8.31 8.56 -24.28
CA GLY A 105 -7.72 7.79 -23.18
C GLY A 105 -6.83 8.62 -22.26
N LEU A 106 -6.04 9.53 -22.82
CA LEU A 106 -5.22 10.46 -22.04
C LEU A 106 -6.10 11.40 -21.17
N ASN A 107 -7.14 11.98 -21.74
CA ASN A 107 -8.04 12.87 -20.98
C ASN A 107 -8.79 12.11 -19.89
N ASN A 108 -9.33 10.92 -20.18
CA ASN A 108 -9.97 10.08 -19.17
C ASN A 108 -9.00 9.74 -18.02
N MET A 109 -7.75 9.42 -18.36
CA MET A 109 -6.75 9.11 -17.32
C MET A 109 -6.38 10.34 -16.48
N LEU A 110 -6.32 11.53 -17.07
CA LEU A 110 -6.13 12.78 -16.35
C LEU A 110 -7.27 13.01 -15.33
N GLU A 111 -8.52 12.79 -15.74
CA GLU A 111 -9.67 12.86 -14.83
C GLU A 111 -9.56 11.81 -13.70
N ASN A 112 -9.21 10.58 -14.01
CA ASN A 112 -9.03 9.52 -13.01
C ASN A 112 -7.88 9.82 -12.02
N LEU A 113 -6.93 10.67 -12.39
CA LEU A 113 -5.83 11.08 -11.53
C LEU A 113 -6.17 12.25 -10.59
N MET A 114 -7.33 12.88 -10.75
CA MET A 114 -7.79 13.92 -9.82
C MET A 114 -8.08 13.30 -8.45
N ILE A 115 -7.74 13.98 -7.37
CA ILE A 115 -7.87 13.44 -5.99
C ILE A 115 -9.31 13.02 -5.69
N GLU A 116 -10.27 13.83 -6.09
CA GLU A 116 -11.70 13.59 -5.92
C GLU A 116 -12.22 12.34 -6.63
N ASN A 117 -11.51 11.86 -7.64
CA ASN A 117 -11.84 10.66 -8.41
C ASN A 117 -11.04 9.43 -7.96
N CYS A 118 -10.11 9.60 -7.01
CA CYS A 118 -9.34 8.49 -6.46
C CYS A 118 -10.10 7.79 -5.33
N GLN A 119 -9.99 6.48 -5.29
CA GLN A 119 -10.40 5.69 -4.13
C GLN A 119 -9.37 5.85 -3.01
N VAL A 120 -9.83 6.08 -1.78
CA VAL A 120 -8.97 6.16 -0.59
C VAL A 120 -8.77 4.77 -0.02
N GLU A 121 -7.51 4.33 0.09
CA GLU A 121 -7.17 3.10 0.81
C GLU A 121 -7.07 3.40 2.31
N LYS A 122 -8.18 3.18 3.02
CA LYS A 122 -8.35 3.55 4.43
C LYS A 122 -7.30 2.90 5.34
N GLY A 123 -6.97 1.63 5.08
CA GLY A 123 -5.99 0.88 5.86
C GLY A 123 -4.58 1.44 5.71
N VAL A 124 -4.19 1.82 4.49
CA VAL A 124 -2.89 2.47 4.23
C VAL A 124 -2.83 3.83 4.92
N VAL A 125 -3.87 4.65 4.77
CA VAL A 125 -3.94 5.97 5.42
C VAL A 125 -3.84 5.84 6.95
N ALA A 126 -4.58 4.91 7.55
CA ALA A 126 -4.54 4.69 8.99
C ALA A 126 -3.16 4.22 9.47
N SER A 127 -2.54 3.26 8.77
CA SER A 127 -1.20 2.78 9.14
C SER A 127 -0.12 3.85 9.08
N LEU A 128 -0.30 4.87 8.22
CA LEU A 128 0.63 5.98 8.05
C LEU A 128 0.38 7.16 9.00
N LEU A 129 -0.88 7.43 9.37
CA LEU A 129 -1.25 8.68 10.01
C LEU A 129 -1.94 8.52 11.37
N ASP A 130 -2.44 7.32 11.71
CA ASP A 130 -3.07 7.10 13.00
C ASP A 130 -2.09 6.55 14.03
N ASP A 131 -1.80 7.33 15.06
CA ASP A 131 -0.92 6.93 16.17
C ASP A 131 -1.48 5.77 16.99
N ASN A 132 -2.78 5.55 16.94
CA ASN A 132 -3.47 4.48 17.64
C ASN A 132 -3.60 3.18 16.84
N TYR A 133 -3.09 3.13 15.60
CA TYR A 133 -3.22 1.97 14.72
C TYR A 133 -2.83 0.63 15.38
N LYS A 134 -1.83 0.65 16.27
CA LYS A 134 -1.33 -0.52 17.04
C LYS A 134 -2.18 -0.91 18.24
N ILE A 135 -3.03 -0.04 18.74
CA ILE A 135 -3.67 -0.22 20.04
C ILE A 135 -5.20 -0.12 19.99
N LYS A 136 -5.75 0.30 18.88
CA LYS A 136 -7.18 0.53 18.70
C LYS A 136 -7.62 0.13 17.31
N ASN A 137 -8.74 -0.55 17.22
CA ASN A 137 -9.43 -0.79 15.96
C ASN A 137 -10.43 0.32 15.65
N VAL A 138 -10.68 0.54 14.36
CA VAL A 138 -11.67 1.48 13.84
C VAL A 138 -12.55 0.75 12.83
N PRO A 139 -13.89 0.88 12.88
CA PRO A 139 -14.76 0.27 11.89
C PRO A 139 -14.37 0.68 10.47
N TYR A 140 -14.27 -0.30 9.59
CA TYR A 140 -14.01 -0.04 8.17
C TYR A 140 -15.20 0.65 7.51
N ASP A 141 -16.42 0.24 7.93
CA ASP A 141 -17.66 0.79 7.44
C ASP A 141 -18.73 0.81 8.56
N ILE A 142 -19.83 1.51 8.32
CA ILE A 142 -20.95 1.60 9.26
C ILE A 142 -22.08 0.71 8.74
N TYR A 143 -22.44 -0.29 9.54
CA TYR A 143 -23.51 -1.24 9.21
C TYR A 143 -24.75 -1.03 10.08
N ASN A 144 -25.91 -1.16 9.46
CA ASN A 144 -27.19 -1.18 10.16
C ASN A 144 -27.69 -2.63 10.29
N ILE A 145 -28.23 -2.98 11.47
CA ILE A 145 -28.80 -4.29 11.73
C ILE A 145 -30.30 -4.12 11.99
N PRO A 146 -31.17 -4.82 11.26
CA PRO A 146 -30.87 -5.86 10.26
C PRO A 146 -30.36 -5.27 8.95
N GLY A 147 -29.44 -5.97 8.28
CA GLY A 147 -28.83 -5.58 7.02
C GLY A 147 -27.75 -6.54 6.57
N GLU A 148 -27.13 -6.27 5.42
CA GLU A 148 -26.01 -7.03 4.88
C GLU A 148 -24.69 -6.54 5.47
N LEU A 149 -23.78 -7.45 5.79
CA LEU A 149 -22.45 -7.19 6.29
C LEU A 149 -21.43 -7.93 5.42
N SER A 150 -20.57 -7.18 4.74
CA SER A 150 -19.47 -7.78 4.00
C SER A 150 -18.32 -8.15 4.95
N LEU A 151 -17.98 -9.43 5.02
CA LEU A 151 -16.94 -9.93 5.94
C LEU A 151 -15.54 -9.44 5.60
N VAL A 152 -15.28 -9.02 4.36
CA VAL A 152 -14.01 -8.41 3.95
C VAL A 152 -13.82 -7.00 4.48
N ASN A 153 -14.89 -6.39 4.99
CA ASN A 153 -14.88 -5.07 5.63
C ASN A 153 -14.64 -5.16 7.16
N TYR A 154 -13.78 -6.10 7.60
CA TYR A 154 -13.35 -6.14 8.99
C TYR A 154 -12.64 -4.84 9.38
N ASP A 155 -12.54 -4.57 10.69
CA ASP A 155 -12.01 -3.33 11.25
C ASP A 155 -10.61 -2.97 10.71
N ILE A 156 -10.29 -1.68 10.76
CA ILE A 156 -8.96 -1.13 10.45
C ILE A 156 -8.14 -1.09 11.74
N GLY A 157 -6.90 -1.55 11.67
CA GLY A 157 -5.94 -1.59 12.77
C GLY A 157 -4.94 -2.72 12.58
N ALA A 158 -4.04 -2.88 13.55
CA ALA A 158 -2.97 -3.87 13.49
C ALA A 158 -3.48 -5.30 13.70
N GLN A 159 -2.68 -6.26 13.22
CA GLN A 159 -2.80 -7.70 13.52
C GLN A 159 -2.90 -7.91 15.04
N GLY A 160 -3.87 -8.72 15.47
CA GLY A 160 -4.16 -9.00 16.87
C GLY A 160 -4.99 -7.92 17.58
N ILE A 161 -5.31 -6.82 16.92
CA ILE A 161 -6.17 -5.73 17.41
C ILE A 161 -7.48 -5.65 16.59
N ALA A 162 -7.37 -5.46 15.27
CA ALA A 162 -8.52 -5.32 14.38
C ALA A 162 -8.94 -6.64 13.72
N TYR A 163 -8.01 -7.54 13.55
CA TYR A 163 -8.20 -8.86 12.98
C TYR A 163 -7.15 -9.83 13.53
N PHE A 164 -7.36 -11.12 13.30
CA PHE A 164 -6.38 -12.16 13.61
C PHE A 164 -6.21 -13.04 12.39
N ASP A 165 -4.96 -13.22 11.99
CA ASP A 165 -4.55 -14.15 10.95
C ASP A 165 -3.41 -15.04 11.46
N TYR A 166 -3.33 -16.30 11.02
CA TYR A 166 -2.24 -17.20 11.39
C TYR A 166 -0.95 -16.86 10.64
N ASP A 167 -1.08 -16.50 9.38
CA ASP A 167 0.02 -16.05 8.55
C ASP A 167 0.12 -14.52 8.66
N ILE A 168 0.74 -14.04 9.74
CA ILE A 168 1.10 -12.62 9.88
C ILE A 168 1.73 -12.15 8.59
N ALA A 169 1.36 -10.95 8.13
CA ALA A 169 1.90 -10.32 6.93
C ALA A 169 3.39 -10.64 6.75
N ASP A 170 3.67 -11.66 5.95
CA ASP A 170 5.04 -12.18 5.81
C ASP A 170 5.82 -11.27 4.88
N TYR A 171 6.80 -10.61 5.43
CA TYR A 171 7.68 -9.71 4.71
C TYR A 171 8.69 -10.44 3.80
N ARG A 172 8.62 -11.76 3.68
CA ARG A 172 9.47 -12.55 2.79
C ARG A 172 8.76 -12.80 1.47
N ASN A 173 9.34 -12.36 0.37
CA ASN A 173 8.81 -12.58 -0.98
C ASN A 173 9.76 -13.38 -1.89
N THR A 174 10.78 -14.01 -1.33
CA THR A 174 11.74 -14.77 -2.11
C THR A 174 12.03 -16.13 -1.45
N GLY A 175 12.18 -17.16 -2.27
CA GLY A 175 12.52 -18.50 -1.83
C GLY A 175 11.36 -19.48 -1.93
N PRO A 176 11.60 -20.78 -1.64
CA PRO A 176 10.59 -21.83 -1.79
C PRO A 176 9.42 -21.72 -0.81
N ASP A 177 9.60 -21.00 0.29
CA ASP A 177 8.59 -20.79 1.33
C ASP A 177 7.87 -19.44 1.20
N PHE A 178 7.98 -18.80 0.04
CA PHE A 178 7.29 -17.55 -0.20
C PHE A 178 5.77 -17.70 -0.08
N LYS A 179 5.21 -17.01 0.88
CA LYS A 179 3.77 -16.82 1.03
C LYS A 179 3.45 -15.34 0.95
N PRO A 180 2.61 -14.92 0.02
CA PRO A 180 2.14 -13.53 0.01
C PRO A 180 1.31 -13.28 1.26
N TRP A 181 1.37 -12.06 1.80
CA TRP A 181 0.54 -11.68 2.97
C TRP A 181 -0.92 -11.46 2.60
N ASN A 182 -1.25 -11.42 1.35
CA ASN A 182 -2.60 -11.39 0.81
C ASN A 182 -2.55 -12.10 -0.54
N LEU A 183 -3.17 -13.26 -0.65
CA LEU A 183 -3.12 -14.12 -1.83
C LEU A 183 -3.60 -13.41 -3.10
N GLY A 184 -4.68 -12.66 -3.01
CA GLY A 184 -5.25 -11.96 -4.15
C GLY A 184 -4.61 -10.60 -4.43
N TRP A 185 -3.87 -10.02 -3.49
CA TRP A 185 -3.44 -8.62 -3.52
C TRP A 185 -4.58 -7.68 -3.86
N SER A 186 -5.77 -8.04 -3.41
CA SER A 186 -7.00 -7.38 -3.75
C SER A 186 -7.67 -6.81 -2.50
N TYR A 187 -8.39 -5.74 -2.69
CA TYR A 187 -9.26 -5.08 -1.73
C TYR A 187 -8.56 -4.43 -0.53
N ARG A 188 -7.69 -5.13 0.23
CA ARG A 188 -7.01 -4.61 1.43
C ARG A 188 -5.52 -4.92 1.41
N ASN A 189 -4.71 -3.98 1.89
CA ASN A 189 -3.27 -4.10 1.97
C ASN A 189 -2.80 -4.63 3.35
N ASP A 190 -3.58 -5.50 3.95
CA ASP A 190 -3.30 -6.14 5.24
C ASP A 190 -2.80 -7.59 5.04
N GLY A 191 -2.63 -8.33 6.13
CA GLY A 191 -2.16 -9.71 6.10
C GLY A 191 -3.23 -10.75 5.78
N VAL A 192 -4.50 -10.38 5.69
CA VAL A 192 -5.61 -11.32 5.49
C VAL A 192 -5.72 -11.74 4.04
N ASP A 193 -5.85 -13.06 3.82
CA ASP A 193 -6.02 -13.65 2.50
C ASP A 193 -7.42 -13.35 1.94
N ILE A 194 -7.50 -12.38 1.04
CA ILE A 194 -8.72 -11.97 0.34
C ILE A 194 -8.55 -12.25 -1.15
N GLU A 195 -9.45 -13.03 -1.72
CA GLU A 195 -9.49 -13.31 -3.15
C GLU A 195 -10.91 -13.15 -3.71
N THR A 196 -10.98 -12.98 -5.02
CA THR A 196 -12.27 -12.89 -5.72
C THR A 196 -12.95 -14.24 -5.72
N SER A 197 -14.20 -14.30 -5.24
CA SER A 197 -15.01 -15.51 -5.35
C SER A 197 -15.30 -15.85 -6.79
N THR A 198 -15.17 -17.12 -7.14
CA THR A 198 -15.63 -17.69 -8.42
C THR A 198 -17.04 -18.27 -8.32
N ASP A 199 -17.65 -18.23 -7.14
CA ASP A 199 -19.01 -18.72 -6.93
C ASP A 199 -20.02 -17.79 -7.59
N GLN A 200 -20.85 -18.36 -8.46
CA GLN A 200 -21.92 -17.64 -9.19
C GLN A 200 -23.30 -17.91 -8.57
N SER A 201 -23.36 -18.55 -7.41
CA SER A 201 -24.62 -18.95 -6.75
C SER A 201 -25.20 -17.89 -5.80
N ILE A 202 -24.65 -16.66 -5.82
CA ILE A 202 -25.15 -15.54 -5.01
C ILE A 202 -25.94 -14.58 -5.89
#